data_d35ec90878aa8e04a3cd1770dfd11fa8
#
_entry.id   d35ec90878aa8e04a3cd1770dfd11fa8
#
_cell.length_a   1.000
_cell.length_b   1.000
_cell.length_c   1.000
_cell.angle_alpha   90.00
_cell.angle_beta   90.00
_cell.angle_gamma   90.00
#
_symmetry.space_group_name_H-M   'P 1'
#
loop_
_entity.id
_entity.type
_entity.pdbx_description
1 polymer ?
#
loop_
_entity_poly.entity_id
_entity_poly.type
_entity_poly.pdbx_seq_one_letter_code
_entity_poly.pdbx_strand_id
1 'polypeptide(L)'
;MTNPIDKAVQRQALRAARDTYVGTLSSADRARLEADAASALKPLLVGSATVAFYVAIGSELGCAAAIDATAKAGGAVLLPRVTGPGSDMHFHLWSPGDSLERGWRGLLQPSADAPLREPDAIVAPLIGFDSRLMRLGQGGGFYDRAFALRPMVKKIGYGWSVQKSCAIAVDPWDVALDAVVTERGPIEPEERG
;
A
#
# COMPACT_ATOMS: atom_id res chain seq x y z
N MET A 1 10.17 -31.32 1.98
CA MET A 1 10.75 -30.17 1.26
C MET A 1 9.62 -29.49 0.52
N THR A 2 9.04 -28.44 1.06
CA THR A 2 7.99 -27.67 0.40
C THR A 2 8.63 -26.92 -0.76
N ASN A 3 8.20 -27.21 -1.97
CA ASN A 3 8.59 -26.52 -3.19
C ASN A 3 8.33 -25.00 -2.97
N PRO A 4 9.30 -24.10 -3.16
CA PRO A 4 9.04 -22.68 -2.99
C PRO A 4 7.95 -22.29 -3.97
N ILE A 5 6.80 -21.86 -3.45
CA ILE A 5 5.68 -21.40 -4.28
C ILE A 5 6.20 -20.20 -5.06
N ASP A 6 6.17 -20.29 -6.39
CA ASP A 6 6.61 -19.21 -7.27
C ASP A 6 5.80 -17.93 -6.96
N LYS A 7 6.50 -16.81 -6.71
CA LYS A 7 5.86 -15.50 -6.50
C LYS A 7 4.89 -15.11 -7.62
N ALA A 8 5.14 -15.56 -8.85
CA ALA A 8 4.26 -15.30 -9.98
C ALA A 8 2.92 -16.04 -9.82
N VAL A 9 2.96 -17.29 -9.41
CA VAL A 9 1.76 -18.11 -9.13
C VAL A 9 0.97 -17.52 -7.96
N GLN A 10 1.66 -17.14 -6.89
CA GLN A 10 0.99 -16.46 -5.75
C GLN A 10 0.32 -15.16 -6.17
N ARG A 11 1.00 -14.32 -6.98
CA ARG A 11 0.42 -13.06 -7.48
C ARG A 11 -0.84 -13.31 -8.29
N GLN A 12 -0.83 -14.30 -9.16
CA GLN A 12 -1.99 -14.64 -9.99
C GLN A 12 -3.18 -15.06 -9.15
N ALA A 13 -2.98 -16.00 -8.21
CA ALA A 13 -4.04 -16.50 -7.35
C ALA A 13 -4.64 -15.43 -6.44
N LEU A 14 -3.79 -14.64 -5.76
CA LEU A 14 -4.23 -13.60 -4.84
C LEU A 14 -4.88 -12.41 -5.56
N ARG A 15 -4.41 -12.07 -6.76
CA ARG A 15 -5.07 -11.07 -7.60
C ARG A 15 -6.45 -11.54 -8.02
N ALA A 16 -6.59 -12.77 -8.49
CA ALA A 16 -7.88 -13.34 -8.85
C ALA A 16 -8.86 -13.38 -7.67
N ALA A 17 -8.40 -13.78 -6.48
CA ALA A 17 -9.21 -13.76 -5.26
C ALA A 17 -9.69 -12.34 -4.91
N ARG A 18 -8.80 -11.35 -5.00
CA ARG A 18 -9.14 -9.94 -4.79
C ARG A 18 -10.16 -9.44 -5.82
N ASP A 19 -9.92 -9.71 -7.10
CA ASP A 19 -10.80 -9.27 -8.19
C ASP A 19 -12.20 -9.88 -8.04
N THR A 20 -12.27 -11.17 -7.68
CA THR A 20 -13.54 -11.87 -7.39
C THR A 20 -14.25 -11.22 -6.20
N TYR A 21 -13.55 -11.02 -5.08
CA TYR A 21 -14.13 -10.42 -3.88
C TYR A 21 -14.69 -9.02 -4.16
N VAL A 22 -13.89 -8.15 -4.78
CA VAL A 22 -14.33 -6.78 -5.10
C VAL A 22 -15.46 -6.78 -6.12
N GLY A 23 -15.48 -7.74 -7.06
CA GLY A 23 -16.57 -7.91 -8.02
C GLY A 23 -17.92 -8.28 -7.40
N THR A 24 -17.94 -8.80 -6.17
CA THR A 24 -19.19 -9.07 -5.42
C THR A 24 -19.73 -7.85 -4.67
N LEU A 25 -18.93 -6.79 -4.52
CA LEU A 25 -19.31 -5.62 -3.74
C LEU A 25 -20.14 -4.65 -4.58
N SER A 26 -21.22 -4.13 -4.01
CA SER A 26 -21.86 -2.93 -4.55
C SER A 26 -20.94 -1.71 -4.36
N SER A 27 -21.15 -0.65 -5.14
CA SER A 27 -20.40 0.60 -4.98
C SER A 27 -20.54 1.18 -3.56
N ALA A 28 -21.71 1.05 -2.94
CA ALA A 28 -21.98 1.51 -1.58
C ALA A 28 -21.22 0.66 -0.54
N ASP A 29 -21.23 -0.67 -0.69
CA ASP A 29 -20.49 -1.56 0.21
C ASP A 29 -18.99 -1.32 0.08
N ARG A 30 -18.48 -1.19 -1.14
CA ARG A 30 -17.07 -0.86 -1.38
C ARG A 30 -16.67 0.43 -0.67
N ALA A 31 -17.43 1.51 -0.86
CA ALA A 31 -17.17 2.80 -0.21
C ALA A 31 -17.20 2.70 1.32
N ARG A 32 -18.15 1.95 1.89
CA ARG A 32 -18.25 1.71 3.33
C ARG A 32 -17.01 0.96 3.84
N LEU A 33 -16.63 -0.14 3.20
CA LEU A 33 -15.48 -0.94 3.61
C LEU A 33 -14.14 -0.18 3.44
N GLU A 34 -14.00 0.67 2.42
CA GLU A 34 -12.86 1.58 2.27
C GLU A 34 -12.81 2.62 3.42
N ALA A 35 -13.96 3.12 3.88
CA ALA A 35 -14.04 4.01 5.04
C ALA A 35 -13.72 3.27 6.36
N ASP A 36 -14.15 2.02 6.51
CA ASP A 36 -13.79 1.17 7.66
C ASP A 36 -12.27 0.97 7.73
N ALA A 37 -11.63 0.65 6.61
CA ALA A 37 -10.19 0.52 6.51
C ALA A 37 -9.46 1.85 6.81
N ALA A 38 -9.96 2.98 6.33
CA ALA A 38 -9.41 4.30 6.63
C ALA A 38 -9.49 4.62 8.13
N SER A 39 -10.60 4.26 8.78
CA SER A 39 -10.78 4.41 10.22
C SER A 39 -9.80 3.55 11.02
N ALA A 40 -9.56 2.31 10.56
CA ALA A 40 -8.59 1.40 11.16
C ALA A 40 -7.14 1.84 10.98
N LEU A 41 -6.84 2.56 9.90
CA LEU A 41 -5.51 3.10 9.62
C LEU A 41 -5.16 4.31 10.52
N LYS A 42 -6.15 5.12 10.89
CA LYS A 42 -5.96 6.39 11.60
C LYS A 42 -5.08 6.29 12.86
N PRO A 43 -5.28 5.31 13.78
CA PRO A 43 -4.43 5.19 14.98
C PRO A 43 -2.96 4.93 14.66
N LEU A 44 -2.68 4.20 13.57
CA LEU A 44 -1.33 3.88 13.15
C LEU A 44 -0.59 5.09 12.56
N LEU A 45 -1.29 6.14 12.17
CA LEU A 45 -0.70 7.36 11.62
C LEU A 45 -0.46 8.45 12.68
N VAL A 46 -0.81 8.21 13.93
CA VAL A 46 -0.55 9.16 15.02
C VAL A 46 0.95 9.44 15.11
N GLY A 47 1.32 10.72 15.15
CA GLY A 47 2.71 11.19 15.15
C GLY A 47 3.38 11.28 13.77
N SER A 48 2.69 10.90 12.69
CA SER A 48 3.19 11.09 11.32
C SER A 48 2.65 12.40 10.75
N ALA A 49 3.54 13.38 10.51
CA ALA A 49 3.17 14.66 9.90
C ALA A 49 3.05 14.54 8.37
N THR A 50 3.78 13.61 7.77
CA THR A 50 3.82 13.36 6.33
C THR A 50 3.51 11.89 6.03
N VAL A 51 2.48 11.62 5.24
CA VAL A 51 2.04 10.27 4.93
C VAL A 51 2.01 10.06 3.43
N ALA A 52 2.76 9.07 2.95
CA ALA A 52 2.72 8.65 1.55
C ALA A 52 1.63 7.60 1.36
N PHE A 53 0.77 7.84 0.38
CA PHE A 53 -0.27 6.92 -0.09
C PHE A 53 0.05 6.47 -1.52
N TYR A 54 -0.83 5.66 -2.09
CA TYR A 54 -0.79 5.26 -3.49
C TYR A 54 -2.10 5.61 -4.20
N VAL A 55 -2.05 5.70 -5.51
CA VAL A 55 -3.26 5.81 -6.34
C VAL A 55 -3.71 4.39 -6.67
N ALA A 56 -4.85 3.99 -6.13
CA ALA A 56 -5.38 2.64 -6.30
C ALA A 56 -5.73 2.34 -7.76
N ILE A 57 -5.42 1.12 -8.20
CA ILE A 57 -5.67 0.65 -9.57
C ILE A 57 -6.63 -0.54 -9.53
N GLY A 58 -7.71 -0.46 -10.30
CA GLY A 58 -8.68 -1.54 -10.46
C GLY A 58 -9.34 -1.94 -9.14
N SER A 59 -9.08 -3.17 -8.72
CA SER A 59 -9.65 -3.76 -7.50
C SER A 59 -8.81 -3.52 -6.22
N GLU A 60 -7.76 -2.71 -6.26
CA GLU A 60 -7.01 -2.35 -5.06
C GLU A 60 -7.90 -1.62 -4.05
N LEU A 61 -7.59 -1.77 -2.76
CA LEU A 61 -8.27 -1.03 -1.70
C LEU A 61 -7.99 0.46 -1.88
N GLY A 62 -9.05 1.28 -1.99
CA GLY A 62 -8.93 2.70 -2.27
C GLY A 62 -8.40 3.48 -1.07
N CYS A 63 -7.51 4.44 -1.33
CA CYS A 63 -6.95 5.31 -0.29
C CYS A 63 -7.71 6.63 -0.10
N ALA A 64 -8.73 6.94 -0.90
CA ALA A 64 -9.37 8.26 -0.92
C ALA A 64 -9.88 8.69 0.48
N ALA A 65 -10.58 7.81 1.19
CA ALA A 65 -11.08 8.11 2.53
C ALA A 65 -9.94 8.34 3.55
N ALA A 66 -8.85 7.57 3.45
CA ALA A 66 -7.67 7.73 4.32
C ALA A 66 -6.90 9.02 4.01
N ILE A 67 -6.76 9.35 2.73
CA ILE A 67 -6.17 10.60 2.26
C ILE A 67 -6.96 11.81 2.80
N ASP A 68 -8.28 11.81 2.62
CA ASP A 68 -9.16 12.87 3.11
C ASP A 68 -9.07 13.02 4.64
N ALA A 69 -9.06 11.92 5.37
CA ALA A 69 -8.93 11.92 6.82
C ALA A 69 -7.57 12.50 7.27
N THR A 70 -6.49 12.15 6.58
CA THR A 70 -5.14 12.65 6.86
C THR A 70 -5.06 14.16 6.59
N ALA A 71 -5.53 14.61 5.44
CA ALA A 71 -5.54 16.04 5.08
C ALA A 71 -6.40 16.87 6.05
N LYS A 72 -7.59 16.39 6.43
CA LYS A 72 -8.48 17.05 7.41
C LYS A 72 -7.86 17.12 8.81
N ALA A 73 -6.99 16.18 9.16
CA ALA A 73 -6.23 16.21 10.40
C ALA A 73 -4.99 17.13 10.36
N GLY A 74 -4.73 17.80 9.24
CA GLY A 74 -3.58 18.68 9.03
C GLY A 74 -2.29 17.96 8.63
N GLY A 75 -2.35 16.67 8.34
CA GLY A 75 -1.21 15.89 7.82
C GLY A 75 -0.95 16.18 6.34
N ALA A 76 0.32 16.20 5.94
CA ALA A 76 0.70 16.32 4.55
C ALA A 76 0.56 14.99 3.82
N VAL A 77 -0.13 14.98 2.69
CA VAL A 77 -0.31 13.81 1.83
C VAL A 77 0.76 13.81 0.75
N LEU A 78 1.43 12.68 0.58
CA LEU A 78 2.40 12.45 -0.46
C LEU A 78 1.92 11.34 -1.38
N LEU A 79 2.26 11.44 -2.67
CA LEU A 79 2.05 10.36 -3.63
C LEU A 79 3.37 9.98 -4.30
N PRO A 80 3.54 8.69 -4.68
CA PRO A 80 4.77 8.22 -5.29
C PRO A 80 4.89 8.65 -6.74
N ARG A 81 6.12 8.93 -7.17
CA ARG A 81 6.51 9.12 -8.55
C ARG A 81 7.66 8.18 -8.89
N VAL A 82 7.54 7.51 -10.02
CA VAL A 82 8.56 6.61 -10.58
C VAL A 82 8.77 6.93 -12.06
N THR A 83 9.99 6.82 -12.55
CA THR A 83 10.34 7.19 -13.93
C THR A 83 10.54 5.98 -14.85
N GLY A 84 10.76 4.79 -14.27
CA GLY A 84 11.02 3.59 -15.08
C GLY A 84 11.37 2.36 -14.23
N PRO A 85 11.64 1.22 -14.90
CA PRO A 85 12.04 0.01 -14.19
C PRO A 85 13.35 0.24 -13.45
N GLY A 86 13.40 -0.17 -12.18
CA GLY A 86 14.60 -0.02 -11.34
C GLY A 86 14.86 1.38 -10.80
N SER A 87 14.08 2.39 -11.21
CA SER A 87 14.22 3.73 -10.64
C SER A 87 13.83 3.74 -9.16
N ASP A 88 14.39 4.69 -8.43
CA ASP A 88 13.93 4.98 -7.08
C ASP A 88 12.53 5.58 -7.10
N MET A 89 11.82 5.39 -5.98
CA MET A 89 10.52 5.99 -5.75
C MET A 89 10.70 7.27 -4.95
N HIS A 90 10.28 8.37 -5.55
CA HIS A 90 10.24 9.68 -4.90
C HIS A 90 8.82 10.00 -4.47
N PHE A 91 8.68 10.73 -3.37
CA PHE A 91 7.39 11.13 -2.84
C PHE A 91 7.22 12.64 -2.99
N HIS A 92 6.13 13.02 -3.62
CA HIS A 92 5.81 14.41 -3.90
C HIS A 92 4.57 14.83 -3.13
N LEU A 93 4.59 16.07 -2.62
CA LEU A 93 3.42 16.67 -1.97
C LEU A 93 2.27 16.72 -2.97
N TRP A 94 1.11 16.30 -2.50
CA TRP A 94 -0.12 16.31 -3.29
C TRP A 94 -1.32 16.61 -2.36
N SER A 95 -2.27 17.36 -2.85
CA SER A 95 -3.50 17.68 -2.14
C SER A 95 -4.72 17.18 -2.92
N PRO A 96 -5.80 16.75 -2.22
CA PRO A 96 -7.05 16.42 -2.89
C PRO A 96 -7.50 17.57 -3.82
N GLY A 97 -7.64 17.25 -5.11
CA GLY A 97 -7.95 18.21 -6.15
C GLY A 97 -6.79 18.60 -7.06
N ASP A 98 -5.55 18.36 -6.66
CA ASP A 98 -4.39 18.56 -7.53
C ASP A 98 -4.44 17.58 -8.71
N SER A 99 -3.98 18.03 -9.88
CA SER A 99 -3.90 17.19 -11.08
C SER A 99 -2.85 16.08 -10.93
N LEU A 100 -3.14 14.94 -11.52
CA LEU A 100 -2.20 13.85 -11.68
C LEU A 100 -1.87 13.66 -13.17
N GLU A 101 -0.63 13.33 -13.46
CA GLU A 101 -0.17 13.00 -14.81
C GLU A 101 0.04 11.49 -14.98
N ARG A 102 0.02 11.02 -16.23
CA ARG A 102 0.36 9.64 -16.55
C ARG A 102 1.86 9.48 -16.68
N GLY A 103 2.45 8.74 -15.74
CA GLY A 103 3.85 8.38 -15.75
C GLY A 103 4.11 7.01 -16.36
N TRP A 104 5.15 6.34 -15.87
CA TRP A 104 5.56 5.04 -16.34
C TRP A 104 4.41 4.02 -16.29
N ARG A 105 4.21 3.30 -17.40
CA ARG A 105 3.09 2.35 -17.60
C ARG A 105 1.69 2.93 -17.38
N GLY A 106 1.54 4.25 -17.52
CA GLY A 106 0.26 4.93 -17.35
C GLY A 106 -0.17 5.11 -15.90
N LEU A 107 0.72 4.85 -14.93
CA LEU A 107 0.47 5.12 -13.52
C LEU A 107 0.16 6.60 -13.30
N LEU A 108 -0.91 6.89 -12.58
CA LEU A 108 -1.20 8.25 -12.16
C LEU A 108 -0.26 8.66 -11.03
N GLN A 109 0.40 9.80 -11.19
CA GLN A 109 1.40 10.30 -10.25
C GLN A 109 1.40 11.83 -10.24
N PRO A 110 1.91 12.49 -9.18
CA PRO A 110 2.07 13.95 -9.15
C PRO A 110 2.97 14.46 -10.27
N SER A 111 2.85 15.75 -10.61
CA SER A 111 3.79 16.42 -11.49
C SER A 111 5.23 16.29 -10.97
N ALA A 112 6.19 16.29 -11.90
CA ALA A 112 7.63 16.32 -11.55
C ALA A 112 8.01 17.60 -10.77
N ASP A 113 7.28 18.69 -10.99
CA ASP A 113 7.50 19.98 -10.34
C ASP A 113 6.88 20.08 -8.94
N ALA A 114 6.03 19.10 -8.55
CA ALA A 114 5.45 19.08 -7.21
C ALA A 114 6.58 18.91 -6.15
N PRO A 115 6.49 19.58 -4.98
CA PRO A 115 7.55 19.55 -4.00
C PRO A 115 7.86 18.14 -3.50
N LEU A 116 9.13 17.76 -3.50
CA LEU A 116 9.64 16.54 -2.88
C LEU A 116 9.56 16.64 -1.35
N ARG A 117 9.12 15.55 -0.71
CA ARG A 117 9.11 15.42 0.75
C ARG A 117 9.43 13.98 1.15
N GLU A 118 10.04 13.83 2.33
CA GLU A 118 10.25 12.52 2.93
C GLU A 118 9.04 12.15 3.79
N PRO A 119 8.51 10.92 3.67
CA PRO A 119 7.39 10.46 4.47
C PRO A 119 7.80 9.96 5.84
N ASP A 120 6.99 10.23 6.88
CA ASP A 120 7.08 9.59 8.19
C ASP A 120 6.44 8.20 8.17
N ALA A 121 5.42 8.02 7.32
CA ALA A 121 4.75 6.75 7.09
C ALA A 121 4.49 6.52 5.60
N ILE A 122 4.63 5.28 5.15
CA ILE A 122 4.28 4.84 3.79
C ILE A 122 3.18 3.80 3.88
N VAL A 123 2.03 4.13 3.31
CA VAL A 123 0.90 3.22 3.09
C VAL A 123 1.09 2.59 1.72
N ALA A 124 1.44 1.30 1.70
CA ALA A 124 1.81 0.59 0.49
C ALA A 124 0.72 -0.38 0.02
N PRO A 125 0.44 -0.45 -1.29
CA PRO A 125 -0.45 -1.46 -1.84
C PRO A 125 0.21 -2.84 -1.76
N LEU A 126 -0.63 -3.87 -1.72
CA LEU A 126 -0.17 -5.25 -1.72
C LEU A 126 -1.07 -6.12 -2.61
N ILE A 127 -0.51 -7.19 -3.13
CA ILE A 127 -1.27 -8.28 -3.76
C ILE A 127 -1.61 -9.33 -2.72
N GLY A 128 -0.72 -9.53 -1.76
CA GLY A 128 -0.90 -10.44 -0.65
C GLY A 128 0.00 -10.12 0.52
N PHE A 129 -0.34 -10.68 1.68
CA PHE A 129 0.43 -10.58 2.91
C PHE A 129 0.23 -11.83 3.77
N ASP A 130 1.13 -12.07 4.72
CA ASP A 130 1.02 -13.18 5.67
C ASP A 130 1.10 -12.70 7.13
N SER A 131 1.01 -13.62 8.10
CA SER A 131 1.06 -13.32 9.53
C SER A 131 2.42 -12.78 10.01
N ARG A 132 3.48 -12.95 9.19
CA ARG A 132 4.81 -12.35 9.45
C ARG A 132 4.90 -10.92 8.92
N LEU A 133 3.80 -10.37 8.39
CA LEU A 133 3.72 -9.08 7.71
C LEU A 133 4.62 -8.97 6.47
N MET A 134 4.99 -10.13 5.88
CA MET A 134 5.65 -10.14 4.58
C MET A 134 4.65 -9.78 3.49
N ARG A 135 5.07 -8.91 2.59
CA ARG A 135 4.23 -8.35 1.53
C ARG A 135 4.60 -8.93 0.16
N LEU A 136 3.60 -9.34 -0.59
CA LEU A 136 3.73 -9.64 -2.02
C LEU A 136 3.27 -8.42 -2.83
N GLY A 137 4.20 -7.77 -3.50
CA GLY A 137 3.93 -6.63 -4.39
C GLY A 137 3.78 -7.03 -5.85
N GLN A 138 3.61 -6.04 -6.72
CA GLN A 138 3.40 -6.20 -8.17
C GLN A 138 4.62 -6.76 -8.92
N GLY A 139 5.80 -6.85 -8.30
CA GLY A 139 7.03 -7.40 -8.90
C GLY A 139 8.04 -6.34 -9.38
N GLY A 140 7.75 -5.06 -9.24
CA GLY A 140 8.68 -3.99 -9.62
C GLY A 140 9.74 -3.64 -8.56
N GLY A 141 9.59 -4.14 -7.31
CA GLY A 141 10.50 -3.89 -6.19
C GLY A 141 10.57 -2.43 -5.72
N PHE A 142 9.66 -1.58 -6.19
CA PHE A 142 9.70 -0.14 -5.86
C PHE A 142 9.57 0.13 -4.36
N TYR A 143 8.61 -0.51 -3.70
CA TYR A 143 8.39 -0.31 -2.27
C TYR A 143 9.50 -0.95 -1.43
N ASP A 144 10.04 -2.11 -1.81
CA ASP A 144 11.14 -2.75 -1.08
C ASP A 144 12.38 -1.86 -1.11
N ARG A 145 12.71 -1.27 -2.27
CA ARG A 145 13.78 -0.25 -2.37
C ARG A 145 13.46 1.00 -1.58
N ALA A 146 12.21 1.51 -1.66
CA ALA A 146 11.81 2.70 -0.90
C ALA A 146 11.94 2.49 0.61
N PHE A 147 11.60 1.30 1.12
CA PHE A 147 11.76 0.92 2.51
C PHE A 147 13.23 0.74 2.92
N ALA A 148 14.03 0.11 2.05
CA ALA A 148 15.47 -0.06 2.30
C ALA A 148 16.20 1.28 2.41
N LEU A 149 15.82 2.27 1.57
CA LEU A 149 16.35 3.64 1.63
C LEU A 149 15.85 4.43 2.86
N ARG A 150 14.75 4.01 3.49
CA ARG A 150 14.09 4.71 4.61
C ARG A 150 13.82 3.75 5.77
N PRO A 151 14.85 3.26 6.46
CA PRO A 151 14.69 2.21 7.48
C PRO A 151 13.78 2.64 8.65
N MET A 152 13.73 3.93 8.95
CA MET A 152 12.94 4.48 10.06
C MET A 152 11.51 4.85 9.67
N VAL A 153 11.13 4.78 8.39
CA VAL A 153 9.77 5.06 7.95
C VAL A 153 8.81 3.99 8.47
N LYS A 154 7.63 4.40 8.91
CA LYS A 154 6.57 3.46 9.27
C LYS A 154 6.01 2.80 8.00
N LYS A 155 6.09 1.48 7.90
CA LYS A 155 5.72 0.66 6.73
C LYS A 155 4.37 0.02 6.98
N ILE A 156 3.33 0.49 6.32
CA ILE A 156 1.96 0.00 6.51
C ILE A 156 1.46 -0.60 5.20
N GLY A 157 1.13 -1.88 5.19
CA GLY A 157 0.42 -2.51 4.09
C GLY A 157 -1.07 -2.15 4.12
N TYR A 158 -1.66 -1.91 2.96
CA TYR A 158 -3.07 -1.55 2.87
C TYR A 158 -3.74 -2.36 1.76
N GLY A 159 -4.69 -3.21 2.13
CA GLY A 159 -5.33 -4.12 1.19
C GLY A 159 -6.54 -4.82 1.79
N TRP A 160 -7.27 -5.58 0.97
CA TRP A 160 -8.43 -6.32 1.39
C TRP A 160 -8.05 -7.55 2.23
N SER A 161 -8.87 -7.91 3.21
CA SER A 161 -8.63 -9.07 4.08
C SER A 161 -8.50 -10.38 3.30
N VAL A 162 -9.16 -10.51 2.17
CA VAL A 162 -9.09 -11.67 1.26
C VAL A 162 -7.67 -11.91 0.70
N GLN A 163 -6.80 -10.92 0.78
CA GLN A 163 -5.40 -11.00 0.32
C GLN A 163 -4.45 -11.62 1.37
N LYS A 164 -4.97 -12.04 2.54
CA LYS A 164 -4.18 -12.78 3.54
C LYS A 164 -3.88 -14.18 3.02
N SER A 165 -2.61 -14.57 3.08
CA SER A 165 -2.09 -15.89 2.70
C SER A 165 -1.48 -16.58 3.91
N CYS A 166 -1.40 -17.92 3.89
CA CYS A 166 -0.70 -18.68 4.93
C CYS A 166 0.80 -18.34 4.99
N ALA A 167 1.42 -18.13 3.82
CA ALA A 167 2.81 -17.71 3.71
C ALA A 167 3.05 -16.98 2.38
N ILE A 168 3.85 -15.94 2.43
CA ILE A 168 4.38 -15.23 1.24
C ILE A 168 5.78 -15.75 0.95
N ALA A 169 6.06 -16.07 -0.31
CA ALA A 169 7.40 -16.34 -0.78
C ALA A 169 8.26 -15.07 -0.70
N VAL A 170 9.41 -15.16 -0.04
CA VAL A 170 10.28 -14.01 0.24
C VAL A 170 11.65 -14.17 -0.42
N ASP A 171 12.23 -13.07 -0.84
CA ASP A 171 13.62 -12.94 -1.27
C ASP A 171 14.42 -12.21 -0.19
N PRO A 172 15.76 -12.29 -0.19
CA PRO A 172 16.60 -11.66 0.85
C PRO A 172 16.46 -10.13 0.97
N TRP A 173 15.96 -9.48 -0.07
CA TRP A 173 15.76 -8.02 -0.11
C TRP A 173 14.32 -7.59 0.20
N ASP A 174 13.38 -8.52 0.40
CA ASP A 174 12.02 -8.17 0.78
C ASP A 174 11.99 -7.65 2.22
N VAL A 175 11.31 -6.53 2.42
CA VAL A 175 11.21 -5.85 3.71
C VAL A 175 9.85 -6.12 4.33
N ALA A 176 9.85 -6.60 5.57
CA ALA A 176 8.63 -6.78 6.35
C ALA A 176 7.98 -5.42 6.66
N LEU A 177 6.66 -5.42 6.74
CA LEU A 177 5.87 -4.27 7.17
C LEU A 177 5.82 -4.18 8.70
N ASP A 178 5.50 -3.00 9.23
CA ASP A 178 5.25 -2.79 10.66
C ASP A 178 3.80 -3.14 11.03
N ALA A 179 2.87 -2.99 10.08
CA ALA A 179 1.47 -3.39 10.20
C ALA A 179 0.83 -3.62 8.82
N VAL A 180 -0.29 -4.33 8.79
CA VAL A 180 -1.20 -4.37 7.64
C VAL A 180 -2.58 -3.91 8.10
N VAL A 181 -3.24 -3.08 7.30
CA VAL A 181 -4.63 -2.64 7.54
C VAL A 181 -5.52 -3.16 6.43
N THR A 182 -6.66 -3.70 6.86
CA THR A 182 -7.72 -4.18 5.97
C THR A 182 -9.06 -3.54 6.35
N GLU A 183 -10.10 -3.81 5.56
CA GLU A 183 -11.48 -3.43 5.89
C GLU A 183 -12.00 -4.08 7.18
N ARG A 184 -11.28 -5.08 7.72
CA ARG A 184 -11.61 -5.77 8.97
C ARG A 184 -10.80 -5.27 10.17
N GLY A 185 -9.93 -4.29 9.96
CA GLY A 185 -9.07 -3.73 10.99
C GLY A 185 -7.58 -3.96 10.76
N PRO A 186 -6.75 -3.52 11.71
CA PRO A 186 -5.31 -3.71 11.66
C PRO A 186 -4.94 -5.16 11.95
N ILE A 187 -3.83 -5.59 11.35
CA ILE A 187 -3.16 -6.85 11.61
C ILE A 187 -1.74 -6.49 12.04
N GLU A 188 -1.41 -6.86 13.27
CA GLU A 188 -0.09 -6.71 13.85
C GLU A 188 0.67 -8.04 13.76
N PRO A 189 2.01 -8.04 13.89
CA PRO A 189 2.77 -9.27 13.89
C PRO A 189 2.29 -10.16 15.05
N GLU A 190 2.16 -11.46 14.79
CA GLU A 190 1.99 -12.42 15.88
C GLU A 190 3.25 -12.36 16.77
N GLU A 191 3.08 -12.07 18.05
CA GLU A 191 4.19 -12.11 19.01
C GLU A 191 4.84 -13.49 18.92
N ARG A 192 6.15 -13.49 18.68
CA ARG A 192 6.91 -14.75 18.72
C ARG A 192 6.97 -15.19 20.17
N GLY A 193 6.11 -16.16 20.50
CA GLY A 193 6.22 -16.89 21.76
C GLY A 193 7.54 -17.67 21.86
#